data_f01e252d1b466f9a516629c65e4e918a
#
_entry.id   f01e252d1b466f9a516629c65e4e918a
#
_cell.length_a   1.000
_cell.length_b   1.000
_cell.length_c   1.000
_cell.angle_alpha   90.00
_cell.angle_beta   90.00
_cell.angle_gamma   90.00
#
_symmetry.space_group_name_H-M   'P 1'
#
loop_
_entity.id
_entity.type
_entity.pdbx_description
1 polymer ?
#
loop_
_entity_poly.entity_id
_entity_poly.type
_entity_poly.pdbx_seq_one_letter_code
_entity_poly.pdbx_strand_id
1 'polypeptide(L)'
;MLFRSNQPKILIDDYGHHPTEILVTIKAIKEKFPKKRILMIFEPHRYSRTKQLFQDFIKVLLKVDQLILLDIYPASEKPMRGISSSRLTDEINQQKGNAINLSNNHAIEWVIKNYKEFDILVTQGAGTISQLNNLIKDKWALKK
;
A
#
# COMPACT_ATOMS: atom_id res chain seq x y z
N MET A 1 -10.60 -5.90 -9.38
CA MET A 1 -10.34 -4.50 -9.80
C MET A 1 -11.65 -3.78 -9.99
N LEU A 2 -11.78 -2.58 -9.43
CA LEU A 2 -12.96 -1.74 -9.56
C LEU A 2 -12.65 -0.53 -10.44
N PHE A 3 -13.45 -0.32 -11.49
CA PHE A 3 -13.32 0.81 -12.38
C PHE A 3 -14.54 1.73 -12.25
N ARG A 4 -14.29 3.05 -12.08
CA ARG A 4 -15.36 4.03 -11.93
C ARG A 4 -15.35 5.03 -13.08
N SER A 5 -16.47 5.10 -13.80
CA SER A 5 -16.59 5.90 -15.02
C SER A 5 -16.47 7.41 -14.82
N ASN A 6 -16.97 7.95 -13.71
CA ASN A 6 -16.95 9.40 -13.45
C ASN A 6 -15.64 9.88 -12.84
N GLN A 7 -14.83 8.94 -12.39
CA GLN A 7 -13.53 9.16 -11.83
C GLN A 7 -12.70 8.03 -12.41
N PRO A 8 -11.80 8.24 -13.33
CA PRO A 8 -11.05 7.15 -13.93
C PRO A 8 -10.07 6.53 -12.93
N LYS A 9 -10.53 6.37 -11.71
CA LYS A 9 -9.76 5.73 -10.65
C LYS A 9 -9.97 4.23 -10.71
N ILE A 10 -8.87 3.53 -10.59
CA ILE A 10 -8.85 2.08 -10.57
C ILE A 10 -8.49 1.65 -9.17
N LEU A 11 -9.30 0.76 -8.62
CA LEU A 11 -9.10 0.25 -7.27
C LEU A 11 -8.73 -1.23 -7.38
N ILE A 12 -7.57 -1.58 -6.84
CA ILE A 12 -7.04 -2.95 -6.91
C ILE A 12 -6.79 -3.43 -5.48
N ASP A 13 -7.21 -4.67 -5.20
CA ASP A 13 -6.90 -5.34 -3.95
C ASP A 13 -6.08 -6.58 -4.28
N ASP A 14 -4.88 -6.69 -3.71
CA ASP A 14 -3.96 -7.79 -3.99
C ASP A 14 -3.43 -8.41 -2.70
N TYR A 15 -3.48 -9.72 -2.63
CA TYR A 15 -3.08 -10.49 -1.46
C TYR A 15 -1.57 -10.65 -1.30
N GLY A 16 -0.78 -10.31 -2.31
CA GLY A 16 0.66 -10.49 -2.28
C GLY A 16 1.30 -9.79 -1.08
N HIS A 17 2.19 -10.50 -0.41
CA HIS A 17 2.86 -10.01 0.81
C HIS A 17 4.37 -10.23 0.79
N HIS A 18 4.89 -10.93 -0.21
CA HIS A 18 6.32 -11.11 -0.44
C HIS A 18 6.78 -10.06 -1.47
N PRO A 19 8.01 -9.52 -1.35
CA PRO A 19 8.50 -8.52 -2.30
C PRO A 19 8.38 -8.93 -3.76
N THR A 20 8.60 -10.20 -4.08
CA THR A 20 8.46 -10.73 -5.43
C THR A 20 7.02 -10.61 -5.94
N GLU A 21 6.04 -10.94 -5.10
CA GLU A 21 4.62 -10.83 -5.44
C GLU A 21 4.22 -9.37 -5.67
N ILE A 22 4.69 -8.47 -4.79
CA ILE A 22 4.42 -7.05 -4.91
C ILE A 22 5.02 -6.50 -6.22
N LEU A 23 6.23 -6.93 -6.55
CA LEU A 23 6.88 -6.51 -7.79
C LEU A 23 6.09 -6.93 -9.03
N VAL A 24 5.59 -8.18 -9.04
CA VAL A 24 4.76 -8.68 -10.14
C VAL A 24 3.50 -7.83 -10.29
N THR A 25 2.85 -7.50 -9.20
CA THR A 25 1.65 -6.65 -9.21
C THR A 25 1.95 -5.27 -9.77
N ILE A 26 3.01 -4.62 -9.29
CA ILE A 26 3.39 -3.28 -9.76
C ILE A 26 3.72 -3.31 -11.25
N LYS A 27 4.47 -4.30 -11.71
CA LYS A 27 4.82 -4.43 -13.13
C LYS A 27 3.58 -4.61 -14.00
N ALA A 28 2.66 -5.46 -13.58
CA ALA A 28 1.42 -5.70 -14.31
C ALA A 28 0.58 -4.42 -14.42
N ILE A 29 0.51 -3.66 -13.33
CA ILE A 29 -0.21 -2.39 -13.32
C ILE A 29 0.43 -1.40 -14.31
N LYS A 30 1.75 -1.26 -14.27
CA LYS A 30 2.46 -0.32 -15.12
C LYS A 30 2.38 -0.70 -16.61
N GLU A 31 2.33 -1.98 -16.90
CA GLU A 31 2.16 -2.44 -18.29
C GLU A 31 0.75 -2.14 -18.82
N LYS A 32 -0.27 -2.39 -17.98
CA LYS A 32 -1.65 -2.19 -18.38
C LYS A 32 -2.05 -0.71 -18.39
N PHE A 33 -1.50 0.08 -17.47
CA PHE A 33 -1.84 1.48 -17.28
C PHE A 33 -0.57 2.33 -17.28
N PRO A 34 0.11 2.46 -18.41
CA PRO A 34 1.35 3.24 -18.46
C PRO A 34 1.10 4.71 -18.13
N LYS A 35 2.05 5.34 -17.47
CA LYS A 35 2.01 6.77 -17.09
C LYS A 35 0.91 7.14 -16.10
N LYS A 36 0.31 6.18 -15.42
CA LYS A 36 -0.67 6.44 -14.38
C LYS A 36 0.02 6.48 -13.02
N ARG A 37 -0.46 7.38 -12.15
CA ARG A 37 0.09 7.54 -10.80
C ARG A 37 -0.51 6.51 -9.88
N ILE A 38 0.35 5.79 -9.16
CA ILE A 38 -0.03 4.69 -8.28
C ILE A 38 0.11 5.12 -6.83
N LEU A 39 -0.98 5.01 -6.08
CA LEU A 39 -0.99 5.07 -4.63
C LEU A 39 -1.15 3.65 -4.11
N MET A 40 -0.20 3.18 -3.30
CA MET A 40 -0.29 1.86 -2.69
C MET A 40 -0.42 2.00 -1.18
N ILE A 41 -1.37 1.26 -0.61
CA ILE A 41 -1.46 1.05 0.84
C ILE A 41 -0.98 -0.37 1.09
N PHE A 42 0.10 -0.52 1.83
CA PHE A 42 0.70 -1.83 2.11
C PHE A 42 0.66 -2.12 3.60
N GLU A 43 0.17 -3.31 3.94
CA GLU A 43 0.21 -3.84 5.31
C GLU A 43 1.26 -4.95 5.34
N PRO A 44 2.43 -4.73 5.96
CA PRO A 44 3.41 -5.80 6.12
C PRO A 44 2.83 -6.91 7.00
N HIS A 45 3.10 -8.15 6.63
CA HIS A 45 2.56 -9.32 7.31
C HIS A 45 3.71 -10.05 8.01
N ARG A 46 3.70 -10.04 9.34
CA ARG A 46 4.68 -10.63 10.25
C ARG A 46 5.97 -9.82 10.38
N TYR A 47 6.43 -9.73 11.60
CA TYR A 47 7.71 -9.06 11.93
C TYR A 47 8.90 -9.83 11.35
N SER A 48 8.88 -11.17 11.43
CA SER A 48 9.97 -12.01 10.93
C SER A 48 10.20 -11.82 9.44
N ARG A 49 9.14 -11.80 8.65
CA ARG A 49 9.25 -11.58 7.20
C ARG A 49 9.75 -10.18 6.89
N THR A 50 9.23 -9.19 7.58
CA THR A 50 9.64 -7.80 7.38
C THR A 50 11.11 -7.62 7.67
N LYS A 51 11.62 -8.25 8.73
CA LYS A 51 13.04 -8.21 9.09
C LYS A 51 13.89 -8.91 8.03
N GLN A 52 13.51 -10.13 7.67
CA GLN A 52 14.29 -10.95 6.74
C GLN A 52 14.41 -10.32 5.36
N LEU A 53 13.33 -9.69 4.88
CA LEU A 53 13.23 -9.16 3.52
C LEU A 53 13.22 -7.64 3.48
N PHE A 54 13.75 -6.99 4.52
CA PHE A 54 13.66 -5.55 4.72
C PHE A 54 14.16 -4.75 3.51
N GLN A 55 15.35 -5.08 3.03
CA GLN A 55 15.94 -4.38 1.87
C GLN A 55 15.17 -4.65 0.57
N ASP A 56 14.64 -5.86 0.42
CA ASP A 56 13.83 -6.20 -0.76
C ASP A 56 12.51 -5.44 -0.76
N PHE A 57 11.90 -5.26 0.40
CA PHE A 57 10.70 -4.42 0.52
C PHE A 57 10.99 -2.98 0.13
N ILE A 58 12.10 -2.42 0.60
CA ILE A 58 12.47 -1.05 0.24
C ILE A 58 12.57 -0.91 -1.28
N LYS A 59 13.28 -1.82 -1.94
CA LYS A 59 13.49 -1.77 -3.40
C LYS A 59 12.17 -1.78 -4.16
N VAL A 60 11.25 -2.67 -3.79
CA VAL A 60 10.00 -2.81 -4.53
C VAL A 60 9.04 -1.66 -4.23
N LEU A 61 8.99 -1.22 -2.98
CA LEU A 61 8.06 -0.17 -2.56
C LEU A 61 8.46 1.23 -3.07
N LEU A 62 9.71 1.40 -3.45
CA LEU A 62 10.16 2.63 -4.12
C LEU A 62 9.54 2.81 -5.52
N LYS A 63 8.95 1.78 -6.08
CA LYS A 63 8.43 1.80 -7.45
C LYS A 63 7.04 2.41 -7.59
N VAL A 64 6.37 2.71 -6.48
CA VAL A 64 5.07 3.39 -6.52
C VAL A 64 5.24 4.89 -6.29
N ASP A 65 4.27 5.68 -6.72
CA ASP A 65 4.36 7.14 -6.64
C ASP A 65 4.13 7.64 -5.22
N GLN A 66 3.21 7.02 -4.49
CA GLN A 66 2.95 7.32 -3.10
C GLN A 66 2.68 6.01 -2.37
N LEU A 67 3.29 5.86 -1.21
CA LEU A 67 3.12 4.69 -0.36
C LEU A 67 2.53 5.10 0.98
N ILE A 68 1.50 4.37 1.41
CA ILE A 68 1.02 4.43 2.79
C ILE A 68 1.34 3.07 3.41
N LEU A 69 2.12 3.09 4.48
CA LEU A 69 2.44 1.88 5.23
C LEU A 69 1.56 1.82 6.48
N LEU A 70 0.80 0.75 6.60
CA LEU A 70 0.09 0.43 7.83
C LEU A 70 1.06 -0.28 8.78
N ASP A 71 0.69 -0.35 10.04
CA ASP A 71 1.49 -1.09 11.01
C ASP A 71 1.57 -2.57 10.63
N ILE A 72 2.64 -3.23 11.05
CA ILE A 72 2.84 -4.64 10.76
C ILE A 72 1.70 -5.47 11.37
N TYR A 73 1.08 -6.31 10.56
CA TYR A 73 0.12 -7.30 11.03
C TYR A 73 0.91 -8.46 11.65
N PRO A 74 0.78 -8.69 12.98
CA PRO A 74 1.70 -9.59 13.68
C PRO A 74 1.47 -11.08 13.39
N ALA A 75 0.25 -11.49 13.05
CA ALA A 75 -0.10 -12.90 12.81
C ALA A 75 0.39 -13.81 13.95
N SER A 76 0.10 -13.41 15.19
CA SER A 76 0.47 -14.10 16.42
C SER A 76 1.95 -13.98 16.80
N GLU A 77 2.75 -13.28 16.06
CA GLU A 77 4.15 -13.01 16.46
C GLU A 77 4.20 -11.89 17.49
N LYS A 78 5.26 -11.90 18.30
CA LYS A 78 5.57 -10.79 19.19
C LYS A 78 6.33 -9.71 18.40
N PRO A 79 6.16 -8.43 18.77
CA PRO A 79 6.96 -7.37 18.16
C PRO A 79 8.45 -7.65 18.27
N MET A 80 9.20 -7.30 17.25
CA MET A 80 10.65 -7.43 17.21
C MET A 80 11.29 -6.06 17.31
N ARG A 81 12.29 -5.93 18.19
CA ARG A 81 13.00 -4.68 18.39
C ARG A 81 13.62 -4.19 17.07
N GLY A 82 13.39 -2.93 16.75
CA GLY A 82 13.96 -2.31 15.56
C GLY A 82 13.23 -2.64 14.27
N ILE A 83 12.13 -3.39 14.34
CA ILE A 83 11.33 -3.74 13.14
C ILE A 83 9.94 -3.12 13.29
N SER A 84 9.63 -2.18 12.42
CA SER A 84 8.34 -1.49 12.42
C SER A 84 8.07 -0.89 11.05
N SER A 85 6.82 -0.57 10.78
CA SER A 85 6.45 0.17 9.56
C SER A 85 7.02 1.59 9.59
N SER A 86 7.14 2.19 10.77
CA SER A 86 7.75 3.51 10.92
C SER A 86 9.20 3.49 10.43
N ARG A 87 9.97 2.49 10.84
CA ARG A 87 11.36 2.37 10.39
C ARG A 87 11.45 2.11 8.89
N LEU A 88 10.58 1.26 8.38
CA LEU A 88 10.54 0.97 6.94
C LEU A 88 10.22 2.25 6.14
N THR A 89 9.28 3.04 6.65
CA THR A 89 8.93 4.33 6.06
C THR A 89 10.13 5.27 6.00
N ASP A 90 10.87 5.38 7.11
CA ASP A 90 12.04 6.26 7.18
C ASP A 90 13.11 5.83 6.19
N GLU A 91 13.39 4.52 6.10
CA GLU A 91 14.39 3.99 5.17
C GLU A 91 14.00 4.22 3.71
N ILE A 92 12.73 4.05 3.39
CA ILE A 92 12.22 4.32 2.03
C ILE A 92 12.41 5.80 1.69
N ASN A 93 12.07 6.69 2.62
CA ASN A 93 12.17 8.13 2.38
C ASN A 93 13.61 8.60 2.29
N GLN A 94 14.54 7.97 3.00
CA GLN A 94 15.97 8.25 2.86
C GLN A 94 16.48 7.94 1.45
N GLN A 95 15.83 7.01 0.76
CA GLN A 95 16.17 6.66 -0.63
C GLN A 95 15.28 7.39 -1.65
N LYS A 96 14.77 8.56 -1.26
CA LYS A 96 13.95 9.44 -2.10
C LYS A 96 12.59 8.85 -2.47
N GLY A 97 12.10 7.92 -1.67
CA GLY A 97 10.74 7.44 -1.78
C GLY A 97 9.74 8.44 -1.20
N ASN A 98 8.46 8.14 -1.35
CA ASN A 98 7.39 8.97 -0.85
C ASN A 98 6.45 8.09 -0.02
N ALA A 99 6.75 7.94 1.25
CA ALA A 99 6.03 7.03 2.14
C ALA A 99 5.55 7.74 3.40
N ILE A 100 4.40 7.31 3.90
CA ILE A 100 3.80 7.78 5.15
C ILE A 100 3.35 6.54 5.93
N ASN A 101 3.64 6.50 7.24
CA ASN A 101 3.14 5.45 8.12
C ASN A 101 1.85 5.96 8.79
N LEU A 102 0.74 5.30 8.55
CA LEU A 102 -0.57 5.69 9.08
C LEU A 102 -1.31 4.49 9.66
N SER A 103 -2.21 4.76 10.61
CA SER A 103 -3.19 3.75 11.05
C SER A 103 -4.27 3.58 9.99
N ASN A 104 -5.08 2.52 10.12
CA ASN A 104 -6.16 2.24 9.16
C ASN A 104 -7.10 3.44 8.98
N ASN A 105 -7.55 4.04 10.07
CA ASN A 105 -8.49 5.16 10.00
C ASN A 105 -7.85 6.38 9.34
N HIS A 106 -6.62 6.69 9.69
CA HIS A 106 -5.90 7.82 9.10
C HIS A 106 -5.61 7.58 7.61
N ALA A 107 -5.34 6.32 7.23
CA ALA A 107 -5.13 5.98 5.84
C ALA A 107 -6.39 6.23 5.00
N ILE A 108 -7.56 5.85 5.52
CA ILE A 108 -8.84 6.11 4.84
C ILE A 108 -9.04 7.62 4.66
N GLU A 109 -8.85 8.39 5.73
CA GLU A 109 -8.98 9.86 5.67
C GLU A 109 -8.03 10.47 4.66
N TRP A 110 -6.79 10.01 4.65
CA TRP A 110 -5.78 10.49 3.74
C TRP A 110 -6.17 10.25 2.28
N VAL A 111 -6.63 9.05 1.98
CA VAL A 111 -7.06 8.69 0.62
C VAL A 111 -8.25 9.54 0.19
N ILE A 112 -9.26 9.70 1.04
CA ILE A 112 -10.44 10.49 0.71
C ILE A 112 -10.07 11.95 0.44
N LYS A 113 -9.10 12.47 1.14
CA LYS A 113 -8.63 13.84 0.96
C LYS A 113 -7.76 14.02 -0.29
N ASN A 114 -6.98 13.01 -0.67
CA ASN A 114 -5.95 13.14 -1.70
C ASN A 114 -6.17 12.30 -2.95
N TYR A 115 -7.28 11.57 -3.06
CA TYR A 115 -7.47 10.60 -4.14
C TYR A 115 -7.38 11.20 -5.54
N LYS A 116 -7.68 12.48 -5.69
CA LYS A 116 -7.66 13.15 -7.00
C LYS A 116 -6.26 13.22 -7.62
N GLU A 117 -5.23 13.10 -6.80
CA GLU A 117 -3.84 13.16 -7.25
C GLU A 117 -3.35 11.85 -7.87
N PHE A 118 -4.13 10.78 -7.75
CA PHE A 118 -3.73 9.45 -8.19
C PHE A 118 -4.76 8.84 -9.12
N ASP A 119 -4.29 7.96 -10.00
CA ASP A 119 -5.14 7.26 -10.95
C ASP A 119 -5.50 5.85 -10.46
N ILE A 120 -4.60 5.23 -9.74
CA ILE A 120 -4.72 3.85 -9.30
C ILE A 120 -4.46 3.77 -7.80
N LEU A 121 -5.35 3.12 -7.07
CA LEU A 121 -5.16 2.79 -5.67
C LEU A 121 -5.02 1.28 -5.53
N VAL A 122 -3.93 0.84 -4.92
CA VAL A 122 -3.68 -0.57 -4.64
C VAL A 122 -3.67 -0.77 -3.13
N THR A 123 -4.49 -1.69 -2.64
CA THR A 123 -4.35 -2.19 -1.27
C THR A 123 -3.63 -3.54 -1.35
N GLN A 124 -2.49 -3.62 -0.67
CA GLN A 124 -1.53 -4.72 -0.83
C GLN A 124 -1.29 -5.40 0.51
N GLY A 125 -1.48 -6.72 0.58
CA GLY A 125 -1.18 -7.48 1.77
C GLY A 125 -2.14 -8.61 2.05
N ALA A 126 -1.75 -9.50 2.97
CA ALA A 126 -2.48 -10.73 3.29
C ALA A 126 -3.29 -10.68 4.60
N GLY A 127 -3.25 -9.56 5.31
CA GLY A 127 -3.95 -9.39 6.58
C GLY A 127 -5.35 -8.78 6.41
N THR A 128 -5.62 -7.76 7.22
CA THR A 128 -6.93 -7.09 7.24
C THR A 128 -7.09 -6.02 6.16
N ILE A 129 -6.09 -5.82 5.35
CA ILE A 129 -6.03 -4.72 4.38
C ILE A 129 -7.16 -4.76 3.35
N SER A 130 -7.67 -5.94 3.00
CA SER A 130 -8.78 -6.06 2.04
C SER A 130 -10.07 -5.42 2.57
N GLN A 131 -10.25 -5.41 3.89
CA GLN A 131 -11.39 -4.72 4.52
C GLN A 131 -11.26 -3.20 4.32
N LEU A 132 -10.05 -2.69 4.39
CA LEU A 132 -9.76 -1.28 4.14
C LEU A 132 -10.14 -0.89 2.71
N ASN A 133 -9.84 -1.75 1.75
CA ASN A 133 -10.21 -1.54 0.36
C ASN A 133 -11.73 -1.35 0.23
N ASN A 134 -12.51 -2.22 0.86
CA ASN A 134 -13.97 -2.12 0.83
C ASN A 134 -14.47 -0.84 1.47
N LEU A 135 -13.88 -0.42 2.58
CA LEU A 135 -14.27 0.82 3.27
C LEU A 135 -13.99 2.05 2.41
N ILE A 136 -12.87 2.08 1.72
CA ILE A 136 -12.52 3.17 0.81
C ILE A 136 -13.51 3.22 -0.35
N LYS A 137 -13.82 2.07 -0.91
CA LYS A 137 -14.77 1.93 -2.01
C LYS A 137 -16.14 2.50 -1.62
N ASP A 138 -16.64 2.16 -0.43
CA ASP A 138 -17.92 2.62 0.07
C ASP A 138 -17.92 4.14 0.28
N LYS A 139 -16.86 4.69 0.86
CA LYS A 139 -16.74 6.13 1.08
C LYS A 139 -16.64 6.89 -0.23
N TRP A 140 -16.00 6.35 -1.23
CA TRP A 140 -15.96 6.96 -2.56
C TRP A 140 -17.34 7.03 -3.19
N ALA A 141 -18.15 5.99 -3.01
CA ALA A 141 -19.53 5.97 -3.51
C ALA A 141 -20.36 7.09 -2.88
N LEU A 142 -20.13 7.39 -1.61
CA LEU A 142 -20.86 8.44 -0.88
C LEU A 142 -20.43 9.86 -1.28
N LYS A 143 -19.23 10.05 -1.81
CA LYS A 143 -18.70 11.37 -2.20
C LYS A 143 -19.17 11.83 -3.58
N LYS A 144 -19.89 10.99 -4.26
CA LYS A 144 -20.50 11.35 -5.52
C LYS A 144 -21.84 12.06 -5.25
#